data_d3187f444c066290b9beab0da73f5a01
#
_entry.id   d3187f444c066290b9beab0da73f5a01
#
_cell.length_a   1.000
_cell.length_b   1.000
_cell.length_c   1.000
_cell.angle_alpha   90.00
_cell.angle_beta   90.00
_cell.angle_gamma   90.00
#
_symmetry.space_group_name_H-M   'P 1'
#
loop_
_entity.id
_entity.type
_entity.pdbx_description
1 polymer ?
#
loop_
_entity_poly.entity_id
_entity_poly.type
_entity_poly.pdbx_seq_one_letter_code
_entity_poly.pdbx_strand_id
1 'polypeptide(L)'
;NIKAILKCREEIAHLLGYKHYADYALRNRMAKDLKHVYQLLDDLKAAALPAAKREIEELKQFALKQGFEGTFQRWDLSYYMEKLRQEKFRLDMEKLKVYFPLNQVIDGVFGLASTLYDLRFEKSDTIQPYHTDVQVFEVFRKEKFMAVLYLDFHPRSTKRSGAWMTEFRDQHIDENGNDVRPWVSLVMNFTPPTPEQPSLLTVNEVNTFLHEFGHALNGMLSEVKYSTLSGTHSPRDL
;
A
#
# COMPACT_ATOMS: atom_id res chain seq x y z
N ASN A 1 -6.07 12.63 -25.18
CA ASN A 1 -6.99 12.02 -24.19
C ASN A 1 -7.10 12.83 -22.89
N ILE A 2 -5.98 13.26 -22.23
CA ILE A 2 -6.04 14.00 -20.94
C ILE A 2 -6.88 15.28 -21.05
N LYS A 3 -6.66 16.11 -22.07
CA LYS A 3 -7.43 17.36 -22.28
C LYS A 3 -8.93 17.07 -22.44
N ALA A 4 -9.30 16.00 -23.17
CA ALA A 4 -10.71 15.61 -23.37
C ALA A 4 -11.34 15.19 -22.03
N ILE A 5 -10.62 14.41 -21.20
CA ILE A 5 -11.08 14.01 -19.86
C ILE A 5 -11.30 15.23 -18.97
N LEU A 6 -10.37 16.20 -18.98
CA LEU A 6 -10.51 17.42 -18.18
C LEU A 6 -11.72 18.23 -18.60
N LYS A 7 -11.95 18.36 -19.92
CA LYS A 7 -13.14 19.07 -20.46
C LYS A 7 -14.44 18.39 -20.04
N CYS A 8 -14.56 17.06 -20.20
CA CYS A 8 -15.75 16.33 -19.75
C CYS A 8 -15.98 16.47 -18.23
N ARG A 9 -14.93 16.46 -17.43
CA ARG A 9 -15.04 16.67 -15.97
C ARG A 9 -15.55 18.06 -15.63
N GLU A 10 -15.10 19.10 -16.35
CA GLU A 10 -15.59 20.46 -16.20
C GLU A 10 -17.06 20.56 -16.58
N GLU A 11 -17.47 19.98 -17.71
CA GLU A 11 -18.86 19.93 -18.15
C GLU A 11 -19.77 19.22 -17.11
N ILE A 12 -19.32 18.08 -16.55
CA ILE A 12 -20.03 17.39 -15.47
C ILE A 12 -20.22 18.29 -14.26
N ALA A 13 -19.16 18.99 -13.83
CA ALA A 13 -19.24 19.90 -12.68
C ALA A 13 -20.27 21.01 -12.92
N HIS A 14 -20.24 21.65 -14.07
CA HIS A 14 -21.19 22.73 -14.44
C HIS A 14 -22.63 22.22 -14.52
N LEU A 15 -22.87 21.05 -15.13
CA LEU A 15 -24.19 20.43 -15.19
C LEU A 15 -24.77 20.14 -13.79
N LEU A 16 -23.89 19.85 -12.82
CA LEU A 16 -24.27 19.58 -11.43
C LEU A 16 -24.28 20.85 -10.54
N GLY A 17 -24.07 22.04 -11.13
CA GLY A 17 -24.13 23.32 -10.42
C GLY A 17 -22.84 23.68 -9.65
N TYR A 18 -21.72 23.00 -9.91
CA TYR A 18 -20.43 23.31 -9.30
C TYR A 18 -19.59 24.20 -10.21
N LYS A 19 -18.78 25.09 -9.61
CA LYS A 19 -17.89 25.98 -10.36
C LYS A 19 -16.76 25.24 -11.04
N HIS A 20 -16.20 24.23 -10.37
CA HIS A 20 -15.08 23.41 -10.86
C HIS A 20 -15.28 21.93 -10.49
N TYR A 21 -14.66 21.01 -11.23
CA TYR A 21 -14.70 19.59 -10.91
C TYR A 21 -14.12 19.28 -9.53
N ALA A 22 -13.16 20.05 -9.06
CA ALA A 22 -12.59 19.87 -7.72
C ALA A 22 -13.63 20.13 -6.61
N ASP A 23 -14.48 21.16 -6.76
CA ASP A 23 -15.58 21.43 -5.81
C ASP A 23 -16.58 20.27 -5.77
N TYR A 24 -16.93 19.73 -6.95
CA TYR A 24 -17.76 18.54 -7.06
C TYR A 24 -17.11 17.32 -6.39
N ALA A 25 -15.82 17.10 -6.63
CA ALA A 25 -15.09 15.95 -6.08
C ALA A 25 -14.95 16.01 -4.55
N LEU A 26 -14.85 17.22 -3.98
CA LEU A 26 -14.69 17.43 -2.54
C LEU A 26 -16.01 17.43 -1.76
N ARG A 27 -17.18 17.48 -2.42
CA ARG A 27 -18.49 17.61 -1.74
C ARG A 27 -18.75 16.60 -0.61
N ASN A 28 -18.22 15.39 -0.73
CA ASN A 28 -18.36 14.29 0.22
C ASN A 28 -17.00 13.84 0.76
N ARG A 29 -16.08 14.80 0.99
CA ARG A 29 -14.74 14.55 1.51
C ARG A 29 -14.53 15.23 2.84
N MET A 30 -13.60 14.72 3.66
CA MET A 30 -13.24 15.33 4.93
C MET A 30 -12.57 16.70 4.74
N ALA A 31 -11.85 16.87 3.65
CA ALA A 31 -11.18 18.12 3.28
C ALA A 31 -12.16 19.30 3.04
N LYS A 32 -13.46 19.03 2.87
CA LYS A 32 -14.56 19.99 2.73
C LYS A 32 -14.49 20.84 1.47
N ASP A 33 -13.45 21.65 1.29
CA ASP A 33 -13.29 22.60 0.19
C ASP A 33 -11.82 22.76 -0.25
N LEU A 34 -11.63 23.44 -1.38
CA LEU A 34 -10.32 23.72 -1.95
C LEU A 34 -9.41 24.54 -1.02
N LYS A 35 -9.98 25.43 -0.20
CA LYS A 35 -9.20 26.25 0.71
C LYS A 35 -8.45 25.39 1.73
N HIS A 36 -9.13 24.41 2.32
CA HIS A 36 -8.50 23.48 3.28
C HIS A 36 -7.44 22.61 2.61
N VAL A 37 -7.69 22.15 1.36
CA VAL A 37 -6.69 21.39 0.59
C VAL A 37 -5.44 22.24 0.33
N TYR A 38 -5.58 23.47 -0.17
CA TYR A 38 -4.43 24.33 -0.43
C TYR A 38 -3.71 24.73 0.84
N GLN A 39 -4.44 25.01 1.93
CA GLN A 39 -3.82 25.30 3.22
C GLN A 39 -2.89 24.17 3.67
N LEU A 40 -3.37 22.91 3.65
CA LEU A 40 -2.56 21.76 3.99
C LEU A 40 -1.32 21.63 3.09
N LEU A 41 -1.49 21.79 1.78
CA LEU A 41 -0.39 21.69 0.82
C LEU A 41 0.64 22.83 1.01
N ASP A 42 0.21 24.04 1.27
CA ASP A 42 1.09 25.19 1.50
C ASP A 42 1.84 25.05 2.82
N ASP A 43 1.21 24.57 3.88
CA ASP A 43 1.84 24.32 5.17
C ASP A 43 2.89 23.21 5.05
N LEU A 44 2.57 22.09 4.38
CA LEU A 44 3.52 21.01 4.10
C LEU A 44 4.69 21.49 3.24
N LYS A 45 4.41 22.30 2.20
CA LYS A 45 5.45 22.88 1.33
C LYS A 45 6.36 23.83 2.12
N ALA A 46 5.79 24.68 2.95
CA ALA A 46 6.56 25.62 3.77
C ALA A 46 7.50 24.89 4.74
N ALA A 47 7.03 23.79 5.33
CA ALA A 47 7.83 22.98 6.24
C ALA A 47 8.90 22.13 5.52
N ALA A 48 8.52 21.43 4.45
CA ALA A 48 9.37 20.43 3.79
C ALA A 48 10.38 21.03 2.79
N LEU A 49 10.02 22.09 2.04
CA LEU A 49 10.86 22.62 0.98
C LEU A 49 12.25 23.11 1.43
N PRO A 50 12.41 23.80 2.59
CA PRO A 50 13.72 24.19 3.08
C PRO A 50 14.61 22.99 3.42
N ALA A 51 14.04 21.93 3.99
CA ALA A 51 14.76 20.69 4.28
C ALA A 51 15.20 20.00 2.99
N ALA A 52 14.29 19.80 2.05
CA ALA A 52 14.59 19.18 0.76
C ALA A 52 15.69 19.92 -0.02
N LYS A 53 15.69 21.27 0.02
CA LYS A 53 16.77 22.06 -0.61
C LYS A 53 18.13 21.80 0.03
N ARG A 54 18.20 21.71 1.36
CA ARG A 54 19.45 21.41 2.07
C ARG A 54 19.96 20.00 1.76
N GLU A 55 19.06 19.02 1.75
CA GLU A 55 19.39 17.62 1.45
C GLU A 55 19.90 17.45 0.01
N ILE A 56 19.26 18.10 -0.96
CA ILE A 56 19.72 18.09 -2.37
C ILE A 56 21.09 18.77 -2.50
N GLU A 57 21.33 19.89 -1.81
CA GLU A 57 22.63 20.55 -1.85
C GLU A 57 23.71 19.70 -1.19
N GLU A 58 23.44 19.07 -0.07
CA GLU A 58 24.34 18.09 0.56
C GLU A 58 24.69 16.96 -0.42
N LEU A 59 23.69 16.43 -1.11
CA LEU A 59 23.86 15.34 -2.06
C LEU A 59 24.72 15.76 -3.27
N LYS A 60 24.55 16.98 -3.78
CA LYS A 60 25.38 17.55 -4.85
C LYS A 60 26.83 17.68 -4.40
N GLN A 61 27.05 18.22 -3.21
CA GLN A 61 28.42 18.37 -2.65
C GLN A 61 29.08 17.01 -2.45
N PHE A 62 28.33 16.02 -2.01
CA PHE A 62 28.79 14.65 -1.91
C PHE A 62 29.15 14.07 -3.28
N ALA A 63 28.30 14.24 -4.30
CA ALA A 63 28.55 13.75 -5.64
C ALA A 63 29.83 14.36 -6.25
N LEU A 64 30.04 15.68 -6.07
CA LEU A 64 31.26 16.36 -6.50
C LEU A 64 32.52 15.77 -5.85
N LYS A 65 32.47 15.47 -4.54
CA LYS A 65 33.57 14.80 -3.83
C LYS A 65 33.85 13.39 -4.34
N GLN A 66 32.83 12.73 -4.89
CA GLN A 66 32.94 11.41 -5.52
C GLN A 66 33.36 11.46 -7.02
N GLY A 67 33.76 12.64 -7.51
CA GLY A 67 34.23 12.83 -8.89
C GLY A 67 33.11 13.03 -9.93
N PHE A 68 31.89 13.41 -9.47
CA PHE A 68 30.82 13.75 -10.42
C PHE A 68 31.15 15.03 -11.18
N GLU A 69 31.03 14.98 -12.50
CA GLU A 69 31.23 16.13 -13.40
C GLU A 69 29.92 16.45 -14.13
N GLY A 70 29.63 17.74 -14.30
CA GLY A 70 28.45 18.22 -15.02
C GLY A 70 27.31 18.73 -14.15
N THR A 71 26.11 18.80 -14.72
CA THR A 71 24.91 19.30 -14.03
C THR A 71 24.18 18.15 -13.36
N PHE A 72 24.06 18.21 -12.02
CA PHE A 72 23.35 17.22 -11.23
C PHE A 72 21.84 17.21 -11.58
N GLN A 73 21.32 16.05 -11.99
CA GLN A 73 19.97 15.86 -12.48
C GLN A 73 19.15 14.93 -11.57
N ARG A 74 17.85 14.87 -11.83
CA ARG A 74 16.93 14.05 -11.03
C ARG A 74 17.29 12.55 -11.07
N TRP A 75 17.79 12.04 -12.17
CA TRP A 75 18.20 10.64 -12.32
C TRP A 75 19.47 10.28 -11.55
N ASP A 76 20.29 11.27 -11.15
CA ASP A 76 21.49 11.05 -10.35
C ASP A 76 21.16 10.87 -8.85
N LEU A 77 19.99 11.36 -8.43
CA LEU A 77 19.57 11.38 -7.02
C LEU A 77 19.68 10.00 -6.37
N SER A 78 19.03 8.97 -6.94
CA SER A 78 18.94 7.64 -6.31
C SER A 78 20.31 7.00 -6.11
N TYR A 79 21.19 7.16 -7.10
CA TYR A 79 22.55 6.60 -7.05
C TYR A 79 23.37 7.24 -5.93
N TYR A 80 23.43 8.58 -5.89
CA TYR A 80 24.21 9.28 -4.87
C TYR A 80 23.57 9.24 -3.49
N MET A 81 22.24 9.16 -3.39
CA MET A 81 21.55 8.91 -2.13
C MET A 81 21.97 7.59 -1.49
N GLU A 82 22.06 6.52 -2.29
CA GLU A 82 22.49 5.22 -1.79
C GLU A 82 23.95 5.25 -1.33
N LYS A 83 24.85 5.86 -2.11
CA LYS A 83 26.25 6.04 -1.71
C LYS A 83 26.40 6.86 -0.43
N LEU A 84 25.67 7.98 -0.32
CA LEU A 84 25.68 8.84 0.87
C LEU A 84 25.17 8.09 2.10
N ARG A 85 24.13 7.26 1.92
CA ARG A 85 23.59 6.41 2.99
C ARG A 85 24.63 5.42 3.49
N GLN A 86 25.32 4.74 2.57
CA GLN A 86 26.39 3.81 2.90
C GLN A 86 27.54 4.50 3.64
N GLU A 87 27.94 5.70 3.20
CA GLU A 87 29.01 6.46 3.85
C GLU A 87 28.60 6.93 5.26
N LYS A 88 27.41 7.52 5.41
CA LYS A 88 26.93 8.09 6.69
C LYS A 88 26.58 7.02 7.72
N PHE A 89 25.89 5.97 7.28
CA PHE A 89 25.27 5.00 8.19
C PHE A 89 25.94 3.63 8.14
N ARG A 90 26.87 3.41 7.20
CA ARG A 90 27.48 2.09 6.94
C ARG A 90 26.43 0.99 6.73
N LEU A 91 25.28 1.38 6.21
CA LEU A 91 24.10 0.52 6.02
C LEU A 91 24.02 0.09 4.56
N ASP A 92 24.15 -1.20 4.35
CA ASP A 92 23.93 -1.86 3.06
C ASP A 92 22.54 -2.53 3.09
N MET A 93 21.58 -1.95 2.38
CA MET A 93 20.21 -2.43 2.35
C MET A 93 20.08 -3.84 1.75
N GLU A 94 20.99 -4.21 0.85
CA GLU A 94 21.00 -5.56 0.27
C GLU A 94 21.40 -6.61 1.31
N LYS A 95 22.33 -6.28 2.20
CA LYS A 95 22.72 -7.18 3.29
C LYS A 95 21.64 -7.38 4.34
N LEU A 96 20.68 -6.46 4.43
CA LEU A 96 19.57 -6.61 5.36
C LEU A 96 18.54 -7.65 4.93
N LYS A 97 18.46 -7.99 3.64
CA LYS A 97 17.47 -8.95 3.11
C LYS A 97 17.56 -10.33 3.79
N VAL A 98 18.75 -10.73 4.23
CA VAL A 98 18.94 -12.05 4.90
C VAL A 98 18.14 -12.18 6.20
N TYR A 99 17.74 -11.07 6.79
CA TYR A 99 16.92 -11.04 8.01
C TYR A 99 15.42 -11.10 7.71
N PHE A 100 15.02 -11.01 6.44
CA PHE A 100 13.62 -10.94 6.03
C PHE A 100 13.23 -12.02 5.00
N PRO A 101 13.44 -13.32 5.30
CA PRO A 101 12.84 -14.37 4.49
C PRO A 101 11.33 -14.25 4.51
N LEU A 102 10.67 -14.34 3.35
CA LEU A 102 9.23 -14.10 3.18
C LEU A 102 8.38 -14.87 4.22
N ASN A 103 8.65 -16.15 4.44
CA ASN A 103 7.89 -16.96 5.39
C ASN A 103 7.99 -16.41 6.82
N GLN A 104 9.18 -16.00 7.26
CA GLN A 104 9.36 -15.39 8.59
C GLN A 104 8.67 -14.04 8.70
N VAL A 105 8.62 -13.27 7.60
CA VAL A 105 7.88 -12.01 7.57
C VAL A 105 6.37 -12.26 7.67
N ILE A 106 5.84 -13.28 6.98
CA ILE A 106 4.43 -13.70 7.12
C ILE A 106 4.12 -14.05 8.57
N ASP A 107 4.93 -14.90 9.19
CA ASP A 107 4.76 -15.30 10.58
C ASP A 107 4.82 -14.10 11.53
N GLY A 108 5.73 -13.17 11.29
CA GLY A 108 5.85 -11.93 12.06
C GLY A 108 4.63 -11.01 11.92
N VAL A 109 4.11 -10.83 10.70
CA VAL A 109 2.91 -10.03 10.43
C VAL A 109 1.67 -10.66 11.07
N PHE A 110 1.52 -11.98 10.96
CA PHE A 110 0.44 -12.71 11.60
C PHE A 110 0.54 -12.66 13.13
N GLY A 111 1.75 -12.82 13.67
CA GLY A 111 1.99 -12.69 15.11
C GLY A 111 1.64 -11.31 15.65
N LEU A 112 1.96 -10.24 14.91
CA LEU A 112 1.56 -8.88 15.24
C LEU A 112 0.03 -8.73 15.26
N ALA A 113 -0.66 -9.22 14.23
CA ALA A 113 -2.12 -9.17 14.16
C ALA A 113 -2.78 -10.02 15.25
N SER A 114 -2.19 -11.17 15.58
CA SER A 114 -2.65 -12.01 16.70
C SER A 114 -2.56 -11.26 18.02
N THR A 115 -1.46 -10.55 18.24
CA THR A 115 -1.25 -9.78 19.49
C THR A 115 -2.19 -8.57 19.60
N LEU A 116 -2.43 -7.85 18.49
CA LEU A 116 -3.21 -6.61 18.52
C LEU A 116 -4.72 -6.83 18.43
N TYR A 117 -5.16 -7.90 17.74
CA TYR A 117 -6.56 -8.08 17.37
C TYR A 117 -7.13 -9.45 17.74
N ASP A 118 -6.38 -10.29 18.45
CA ASP A 118 -6.77 -11.68 18.80
C ASP A 118 -7.05 -12.55 17.56
N LEU A 119 -6.32 -12.33 16.47
CA LEU A 119 -6.51 -13.08 15.22
C LEU A 119 -5.64 -14.34 15.19
N ARG A 120 -6.20 -15.40 14.60
CA ARG A 120 -5.52 -16.66 14.30
C ARG A 120 -5.66 -16.94 12.82
N PHE A 121 -4.55 -17.29 12.17
CA PHE A 121 -4.47 -17.58 10.74
C PHE A 121 -4.17 -19.06 10.55
N GLU A 122 -5.05 -19.76 9.87
CA GLU A 122 -4.90 -21.18 9.56
C GLU A 122 -4.79 -21.37 8.05
N LYS A 123 -3.75 -22.05 7.60
CA LYS A 123 -3.62 -22.36 6.17
C LYS A 123 -4.77 -23.27 5.74
N SER A 124 -5.50 -22.87 4.70
CA SER A 124 -6.62 -23.64 4.21
C SER A 124 -6.18 -24.64 3.15
N ASP A 125 -6.56 -25.90 3.33
CA ASP A 125 -6.40 -26.97 2.33
C ASP A 125 -7.70 -27.23 1.57
N THR A 126 -8.81 -26.59 1.96
CA THR A 126 -10.15 -26.79 1.39
C THR A 126 -10.56 -25.72 0.39
N ILE A 127 -10.03 -24.50 0.56
CA ILE A 127 -10.33 -23.37 -0.33
C ILE A 127 -9.30 -23.34 -1.45
N GLN A 128 -9.78 -23.50 -2.69
CA GLN A 128 -8.91 -23.53 -3.86
C GLN A 128 -8.33 -22.13 -4.15
N PRO A 129 -6.98 -21.99 -4.27
CA PRO A 129 -6.36 -20.75 -4.72
C PRO A 129 -6.62 -20.55 -6.23
N TYR A 130 -6.66 -19.29 -6.68
CA TYR A 130 -6.81 -18.94 -8.10
C TYR A 130 -5.51 -19.12 -8.92
N HIS A 131 -4.39 -19.38 -8.27
CA HIS A 131 -3.09 -19.69 -8.87
C HIS A 131 -2.26 -20.54 -7.90
N THR A 132 -1.36 -21.37 -8.42
CA THR A 132 -0.55 -22.31 -7.63
C THR A 132 0.38 -21.63 -6.61
N ASP A 133 0.83 -20.42 -6.89
CA ASP A 133 1.72 -19.64 -6.01
C ASP A 133 0.95 -18.88 -4.92
N VAL A 134 -0.37 -18.91 -4.93
CA VAL A 134 -1.21 -18.21 -3.96
C VAL A 134 -1.43 -19.07 -2.74
N GLN A 135 -1.15 -18.52 -1.58
CA GLN A 135 -1.45 -19.14 -0.30
C GLN A 135 -2.81 -18.65 0.20
N VAL A 136 -3.61 -19.56 0.77
CA VAL A 136 -4.93 -19.24 1.31
C VAL A 136 -4.95 -19.53 2.79
N PHE A 137 -5.50 -18.59 3.55
CA PHE A 137 -5.67 -18.69 5.00
C PHE A 137 -7.11 -18.43 5.39
N GLU A 138 -7.60 -19.22 6.32
CA GLU A 138 -8.82 -18.94 7.08
C GLU A 138 -8.44 -18.14 8.31
N VAL A 139 -9.14 -17.03 8.53
CA VAL A 139 -8.87 -16.11 9.63
C VAL A 139 -9.96 -16.22 10.68
N PHE A 140 -9.56 -16.40 11.93
CA PHE A 140 -10.45 -16.54 13.05
C PHE A 140 -10.14 -15.49 14.12
N ARG A 141 -11.15 -15.06 14.83
CA ARG A 141 -11.04 -14.28 16.07
C ARG A 141 -11.67 -15.10 17.19
N LYS A 142 -10.82 -15.64 18.09
CA LYS A 142 -11.24 -16.73 18.99
C LYS A 142 -11.76 -17.90 18.13
N GLU A 143 -13.01 -18.35 18.37
CA GLU A 143 -13.63 -19.43 17.58
C GLU A 143 -14.50 -18.91 16.40
N LYS A 144 -14.65 -17.58 16.25
CA LYS A 144 -15.46 -16.99 15.18
C LYS A 144 -14.64 -16.89 13.89
N PHE A 145 -15.15 -17.47 12.80
CA PHE A 145 -14.62 -17.28 11.47
C PHE A 145 -14.81 -15.81 11.02
N MET A 146 -13.73 -15.16 10.60
CA MET A 146 -13.70 -13.75 10.25
C MET A 146 -13.54 -13.48 8.76
N ALA A 147 -12.68 -14.25 8.08
CA ALA A 147 -12.37 -13.97 6.67
C ALA A 147 -11.64 -15.12 6.00
N VAL A 148 -11.59 -15.07 4.66
CA VAL A 148 -10.58 -15.78 3.86
C VAL A 148 -9.55 -14.77 3.38
N LEU A 149 -8.26 -15.09 3.57
CA LEU A 149 -7.13 -14.26 3.14
C LEU A 149 -6.30 -14.99 2.08
N TYR A 150 -6.18 -14.38 0.90
CA TYR A 150 -5.31 -14.84 -0.18
C TYR A 150 -4.02 -14.02 -0.18
N LEU A 151 -2.86 -14.68 -0.22
CA LEU A 151 -1.55 -14.05 -0.30
C LEU A 151 -0.90 -14.41 -1.65
N ASP A 152 -0.77 -13.42 -2.52
CA ASP A 152 -0.24 -13.53 -3.87
C ASP A 152 1.04 -12.68 -4.00
N PHE A 153 2.21 -13.27 -3.70
CA PHE A 153 3.44 -12.52 -3.50
C PHE A 153 4.30 -12.32 -4.75
N HIS A 154 4.24 -13.23 -5.74
CA HIS A 154 5.23 -13.26 -6.81
C HIS A 154 4.72 -12.74 -8.15
N PRO A 155 5.60 -12.12 -8.98
CA PRO A 155 5.21 -11.64 -10.29
C PRO A 155 4.92 -12.78 -11.26
N ARG A 156 4.06 -12.54 -12.24
CA ARG A 156 3.79 -13.39 -13.40
C ARG A 156 3.29 -12.57 -14.58
N SER A 157 3.30 -13.11 -15.78
CA SER A 157 2.98 -12.38 -17.02
C SER A 157 1.59 -11.75 -17.05
N THR A 158 0.62 -12.34 -16.32
CA THR A 158 -0.77 -11.84 -16.24
C THR A 158 -1.02 -10.90 -15.07
N LYS A 159 0.01 -10.57 -14.27
CA LYS A 159 -0.11 -9.77 -13.06
C LYS A 159 0.47 -8.37 -13.28
N ARG A 160 -0.25 -7.33 -12.84
CA ARG A 160 0.26 -5.96 -12.86
C ARG A 160 1.41 -5.80 -11.88
N SER A 161 2.32 -4.86 -12.17
CA SER A 161 3.35 -4.41 -11.20
C SER A 161 2.73 -3.62 -10.06
N GLY A 162 3.47 -3.52 -8.94
CA GLY A 162 3.04 -2.83 -7.72
C GLY A 162 2.48 -3.79 -6.67
N ALA A 163 1.81 -3.24 -5.67
CA ALA A 163 1.12 -3.99 -4.62
C ALA A 163 -0.26 -3.38 -4.40
N TRP A 164 -1.22 -4.21 -3.99
CA TRP A 164 -2.57 -3.75 -3.66
C TRP A 164 -3.34 -4.80 -2.86
N MET A 165 -4.33 -4.34 -2.11
CA MET A 165 -5.38 -5.17 -1.54
C MET A 165 -6.62 -5.15 -2.44
N THR A 166 -7.34 -6.26 -2.50
CA THR A 166 -8.63 -6.40 -3.18
C THR A 166 -9.57 -7.28 -2.35
N GLU A 167 -10.84 -6.93 -2.29
CA GLU A 167 -11.88 -7.79 -1.73
C GLU A 167 -12.63 -8.48 -2.88
N PHE A 168 -12.65 -9.82 -2.87
CA PHE A 168 -13.48 -10.60 -3.78
C PHE A 168 -14.93 -10.67 -3.31
N ARG A 169 -15.12 -10.52 -2.02
CA ARG A 169 -16.41 -10.43 -1.34
C ARG A 169 -16.28 -9.53 -0.13
N ASP A 170 -17.13 -8.53 -0.04
CA ASP A 170 -17.20 -7.61 1.09
C ASP A 170 -18.00 -8.25 2.23
N GLN A 171 -17.67 -7.88 3.48
CA GLN A 171 -18.49 -8.24 4.63
C GLN A 171 -19.82 -7.49 4.58
N HIS A 172 -20.92 -8.16 4.86
CA HIS A 172 -22.26 -7.57 5.00
C HIS A 172 -23.22 -8.52 5.73
N ILE A 173 -24.38 -8.00 6.10
CA ILE A 173 -25.51 -8.83 6.55
C ILE A 173 -26.42 -9.07 5.35
N ASP A 174 -26.67 -10.34 5.01
CA ASP A 174 -27.56 -10.72 3.91
C ASP A 174 -29.03 -10.49 4.25
N GLU A 175 -29.93 -10.74 3.27
CA GLU A 175 -31.37 -10.60 3.43
C GLU A 175 -32.00 -11.57 4.46
N ASN A 176 -31.28 -12.65 4.80
CA ASN A 176 -31.69 -13.63 5.80
C ASN A 176 -31.12 -13.31 7.20
N GLY A 177 -30.35 -12.22 7.35
CA GLY A 177 -29.73 -11.82 8.60
C GLY A 177 -28.39 -12.51 8.89
N ASN A 178 -27.81 -13.24 7.94
CA ASN A 178 -26.51 -13.90 8.12
C ASN A 178 -25.35 -12.94 7.93
N ASP A 179 -24.32 -13.06 8.76
CA ASP A 179 -23.05 -12.34 8.62
C ASP A 179 -22.19 -13.01 7.53
N VAL A 180 -22.22 -12.43 6.33
CA VAL A 180 -21.42 -12.88 5.19
C VAL A 180 -19.99 -12.36 5.36
N ARG A 181 -19.04 -13.28 5.62
CA ARG A 181 -17.66 -12.89 5.90
C ARG A 181 -16.85 -12.62 4.63
N PRO A 182 -15.89 -11.66 4.68
CA PRO A 182 -15.18 -11.18 3.51
C PRO A 182 -14.13 -12.18 2.98
N TRP A 183 -13.81 -12.06 1.68
CA TRP A 183 -12.70 -12.72 1.03
C TRP A 183 -11.75 -11.67 0.49
N VAL A 184 -10.56 -11.62 1.06
CA VAL A 184 -9.57 -10.55 0.83
C VAL A 184 -8.33 -11.13 0.17
N SER A 185 -7.77 -10.42 -0.79
CA SER A 185 -6.52 -10.79 -1.46
C SER A 185 -5.49 -9.68 -1.31
N LEU A 186 -4.29 -10.05 -0.89
CA LEU A 186 -3.09 -9.22 -0.95
C LEU A 186 -2.25 -9.63 -2.13
N VAL A 187 -2.01 -8.70 -3.02
CA VAL A 187 -1.28 -8.94 -4.28
C VAL A 187 -0.02 -8.09 -4.29
N MET A 188 1.13 -8.73 -4.50
CA MET A 188 2.46 -8.11 -4.48
C MET A 188 3.32 -8.63 -5.63
N ASN A 189 4.52 -8.10 -5.80
CA ASN A 189 5.45 -8.52 -6.84
C ASN A 189 6.87 -8.65 -6.25
N PHE A 190 6.99 -9.43 -5.17
CA PHE A 190 8.28 -9.70 -4.52
C PHE A 190 9.10 -10.69 -5.33
N THR A 191 10.42 -10.59 -5.22
CA THR A 191 11.34 -11.51 -5.88
C THR A 191 11.03 -12.96 -5.48
N PRO A 192 10.75 -13.86 -6.44
CA PRO A 192 10.45 -15.25 -6.13
C PRO A 192 11.69 -15.99 -5.58
N PRO A 193 11.50 -17.11 -4.87
CA PRO A 193 12.60 -17.95 -4.43
C PRO A 193 13.30 -18.58 -5.63
N THR A 194 14.57 -18.94 -5.44
CA THR A 194 15.34 -19.81 -6.35
C THR A 194 15.60 -21.15 -5.68
N PRO A 195 16.11 -22.18 -6.40
CA PRO A 195 16.50 -23.43 -5.76
C PRO A 195 17.53 -23.27 -4.63
N GLU A 196 18.40 -22.24 -4.73
CA GLU A 196 19.49 -22.00 -3.79
C GLU A 196 19.11 -20.99 -2.69
N GLN A 197 18.04 -20.21 -2.87
CA GLN A 197 17.74 -19.11 -1.95
C GLN A 197 16.22 -18.88 -1.80
N PRO A 198 15.72 -18.76 -0.56
CA PRO A 198 14.34 -18.38 -0.33
C PRO A 198 14.04 -16.96 -0.86
N SER A 199 12.77 -16.61 -1.01
CA SER A 199 12.37 -15.21 -1.27
C SER A 199 12.81 -14.34 -0.09
N LEU A 200 13.75 -13.43 -0.32
CA LEU A 200 14.27 -12.48 0.66
C LEU A 200 13.74 -11.09 0.36
N LEU A 201 13.09 -10.47 1.34
CA LEU A 201 12.48 -9.16 1.18
C LEU A 201 13.44 -8.03 1.53
N THR A 202 13.34 -6.92 0.80
CA THR A 202 13.89 -5.64 1.23
C THR A 202 13.05 -5.06 2.37
N VAL A 203 13.60 -4.14 3.14
CA VAL A 203 12.86 -3.38 4.17
C VAL A 203 11.65 -2.67 3.55
N ASN A 204 11.78 -2.14 2.32
CA ASN A 204 10.67 -1.51 1.61
C ASN A 204 9.56 -2.51 1.26
N GLU A 205 9.90 -3.73 0.86
CA GLU A 205 8.90 -4.78 0.59
C GLU A 205 8.20 -5.24 1.87
N VAL A 206 8.91 -5.33 3.00
CA VAL A 206 8.29 -5.58 4.32
C VAL A 206 7.31 -4.47 4.67
N ASN A 207 7.69 -3.19 4.51
CA ASN A 207 6.81 -2.06 4.73
C ASN A 207 5.59 -2.08 3.79
N THR A 208 5.79 -2.44 2.53
CA THR A 208 4.68 -2.60 1.56
C THR A 208 3.73 -3.70 2.01
N PHE A 209 4.25 -4.85 2.46
CA PHE A 209 3.40 -5.92 2.97
C PHE A 209 2.58 -5.47 4.19
N LEU A 210 3.20 -4.80 5.15
CA LEU A 210 2.50 -4.27 6.33
C LEU A 210 1.43 -3.24 5.93
N HIS A 211 1.69 -2.39 4.94
CA HIS A 211 0.74 -1.41 4.42
C HIS A 211 -0.50 -2.08 3.82
N GLU A 212 -0.30 -3.00 2.87
CA GLU A 212 -1.41 -3.72 2.24
C GLU A 212 -2.14 -4.64 3.23
N PHE A 213 -1.42 -5.20 4.20
CA PHE A 213 -2.02 -5.99 5.27
C PHE A 213 -2.90 -5.13 6.20
N GLY A 214 -2.55 -3.87 6.41
CA GLY A 214 -3.40 -2.90 7.10
C GLY A 214 -4.75 -2.71 6.40
N HIS A 215 -4.76 -2.59 5.07
CA HIS A 215 -6.00 -2.57 4.29
C HIS A 215 -6.78 -3.88 4.41
N ALA A 216 -6.08 -5.03 4.35
CA ALA A 216 -6.71 -6.33 4.55
C ALA A 216 -7.34 -6.48 5.93
N LEU A 217 -6.68 -6.01 6.98
CA LEU A 217 -7.25 -6.00 8.34
C LEU A 217 -8.55 -5.20 8.41
N ASN A 218 -8.61 -4.03 7.77
CA ASN A 218 -9.83 -3.24 7.69
C ASN A 218 -10.98 -4.03 7.04
N GLY A 219 -10.72 -4.71 5.92
CA GLY A 219 -11.70 -5.59 5.27
C GLY A 219 -12.11 -6.78 6.14
N MET A 220 -11.13 -7.53 6.65
CA MET A 220 -11.37 -8.75 7.43
C MET A 220 -12.11 -8.51 8.75
N LEU A 221 -11.88 -7.35 9.38
CA LEU A 221 -12.47 -6.99 10.66
C LEU A 221 -13.76 -6.17 10.53
N SER A 222 -14.23 -5.90 9.31
CA SER A 222 -15.50 -5.18 9.10
C SER A 222 -16.66 -5.91 9.72
N GLU A 223 -17.54 -5.15 10.39
CA GLU A 223 -18.78 -5.60 11.02
C GLU A 223 -19.88 -4.56 10.73
N VAL A 224 -20.30 -4.49 9.47
CA VAL A 224 -21.29 -3.53 8.98
C VAL A 224 -22.50 -4.24 8.38
N LYS A 225 -23.62 -3.52 8.28
CA LYS A 225 -24.84 -4.07 7.70
C LYS A 225 -24.79 -4.11 6.18
N TYR A 226 -24.20 -3.09 5.55
CA TYR A 226 -24.23 -2.90 4.09
C TYR A 226 -22.81 -3.06 3.52
N SER A 227 -22.67 -3.85 2.47
CA SER A 227 -21.38 -4.09 1.80
C SER A 227 -20.68 -2.80 1.32
N THR A 228 -21.47 -1.80 0.92
CA THR A 228 -20.95 -0.48 0.50
C THR A 228 -20.28 0.33 1.61
N LEU A 229 -20.36 -0.11 2.85
CA LEU A 229 -19.70 0.50 4.02
C LEU A 229 -18.59 -0.39 4.60
N SER A 230 -18.34 -1.55 3.98
CA SER A 230 -17.34 -2.51 4.41
C SER A 230 -15.93 -2.11 3.96
N GLY A 231 -14.93 -2.49 4.76
CA GLY A 231 -13.52 -2.42 4.38
C GLY A 231 -13.09 -1.03 3.92
N THR A 232 -12.52 -0.96 2.74
CA THR A 232 -11.94 0.27 2.17
C THR A 232 -12.93 1.13 1.37
N HIS A 233 -14.25 0.90 1.50
CA HIS A 233 -15.30 1.73 0.86
C HIS A 233 -15.48 3.10 1.53
N SER A 234 -14.56 3.54 2.35
CA SER A 234 -14.53 4.87 2.95
C SER A 234 -14.07 5.96 1.97
N PRO A 235 -14.34 7.25 2.24
CA PRO A 235 -13.72 8.35 1.50
C PRO A 235 -12.18 8.24 1.52
N ARG A 236 -11.55 8.63 0.40
CA ARG A 236 -10.09 8.48 0.24
C ARG A 236 -9.23 9.34 1.16
N ASP A 237 -9.84 10.31 1.82
CA ASP A 237 -9.21 11.26 2.73
C ASP A 237 -9.63 11.05 4.20
N LEU A 238 -10.12 9.84 4.50
CA LEU A 238 -10.43 9.39 5.84
C LEU A 238 -9.21 8.71 6.48
#